data_c77d152e5f3cb5ac6230e77ed8ebccbf
#
_entry.id   c77d152e5f3cb5ac6230e77ed8ebccbf
#
_cell.length_a   1.000
_cell.length_b   1.000
_cell.length_c   1.000
_cell.angle_alpha   90.00
_cell.angle_beta   90.00
_cell.angle_gamma   90.00
#
_symmetry.space_group_name_H-M   'P 1'
#
loop_
_entity.id
_entity.type
_entity.pdbx_description
1 polymer ?
#
loop_
_entity_poly.entity_id
_entity_poly.type
_entity_poly.pdbx_seq_one_letter_code
_entity_poly.pdbx_strand_id
1 'polypeptide(L)'
;MTVRLKVGENLVGDAIPRNPQLVNQFIVADASGRKPLVGRPGADPAGMLQVASPGVHVIGYFSNPSQVELEADKFTEYLKQEGLDHVIAARARENKSGAGVRELFSRCAKSLVLSGEGVPKAAAADRTLGF
;
A
#
# COMPACT_ATOMS: atom_id res chain seq x y z
N MET A 1 -9.74 -2.70 17.69
CA MET A 1 -8.33 -2.46 17.34
C MET A 1 -8.28 -1.33 16.32
N THR A 2 -7.29 -0.44 16.43
CA THR A 2 -7.09 0.65 15.47
C THR A 2 -6.14 0.24 14.35
N VAL A 3 -6.40 0.75 13.15
CA VAL A 3 -5.57 0.52 11.96
C VAL A 3 -5.06 1.87 11.47
N ARG A 4 -3.73 2.00 11.37
CA ARG A 4 -3.07 3.19 10.85
C ARG A 4 -2.47 2.92 9.49
N LEU A 5 -2.53 3.90 8.61
CA LEU A 5 -1.75 3.92 7.37
C LEU A 5 -0.44 4.66 7.64
N LYS A 6 0.65 4.10 7.13
CA LYS A 6 1.97 4.71 7.21
C LYS A 6 2.66 4.65 5.85
N VAL A 7 3.44 5.68 5.54
CA VAL A 7 4.31 5.72 4.37
C VAL A 7 5.74 5.95 4.84
N GLY A 8 6.66 5.11 4.40
CA GLY A 8 8.07 5.17 4.77
C GLY A 8 8.83 3.95 4.30
N GLU A 9 10.05 3.81 4.76
CA GLU A 9 10.98 2.75 4.43
C GLU A 9 11.32 1.89 5.64
N ASN A 10 11.76 0.66 5.42
CA ASN A 10 12.24 -0.26 6.47
C ASN A 10 11.25 -0.43 7.64
N LEU A 11 9.97 -0.50 7.36
CA LEU A 11 8.87 -0.61 8.34
C LEU A 11 8.72 0.59 9.27
N VAL A 12 9.43 1.67 9.00
CA VAL A 12 9.32 2.96 9.70
C VAL A 12 8.72 3.97 8.75
N GLY A 13 7.76 4.77 9.23
CA GLY A 13 7.13 5.77 8.37
C GLY A 13 6.18 6.66 9.12
N ASP A 14 5.84 7.76 8.47
CA ASP A 14 4.90 8.73 8.97
C ASP A 14 3.45 8.26 8.80
N ALA A 15 2.63 8.54 9.80
CA ALA A 15 1.21 8.27 9.73
C ALA A 15 0.55 9.17 8.69
N ILE A 16 -0.28 8.58 7.85
CA ILE A 16 -1.11 9.32 6.91
C ILE A 16 -2.58 9.16 7.27
N PRO A 17 -3.36 10.25 7.29
CA PRO A 17 -4.78 10.19 7.59
C PRO A 17 -5.55 9.49 6.48
N ARG A 18 -6.74 8.99 6.82
CA ARG A 18 -7.66 8.42 5.83
C ARG A 18 -8.14 9.48 4.85
N ASN A 19 -7.67 9.40 3.61
CA ASN A 19 -8.14 10.25 2.52
C ASN A 19 -9.12 9.46 1.62
N PRO A 20 -10.43 9.76 1.65
CA PRO A 20 -11.42 9.03 0.85
C PRO A 20 -11.16 9.09 -0.65
N GLN A 21 -10.54 10.16 -1.15
CA GLN A 21 -10.23 10.31 -2.58
C GLN A 21 -9.13 9.35 -3.03
N LEU A 22 -8.25 8.96 -2.09
CA LEU A 22 -7.16 8.01 -2.36
C LEU A 22 -7.54 6.56 -2.08
N VAL A 23 -8.58 6.30 -1.31
CA VAL A 23 -8.99 4.93 -0.98
C VAL A 23 -9.80 4.34 -2.13
N ASN A 24 -9.24 3.34 -2.82
CA ASN A 24 -9.99 2.47 -3.71
C ASN A 24 -10.64 1.34 -2.91
N GLN A 25 -9.82 0.59 -2.16
CA GLN A 25 -10.27 -0.45 -1.25
C GLN A 25 -9.56 -0.31 0.10
N PHE A 26 -10.31 -0.41 1.17
CA PHE A 26 -9.77 -0.55 2.51
C PHE A 26 -10.69 -1.52 3.26
N ILE A 27 -10.26 -2.76 3.33
CA ILE A 27 -11.11 -3.89 3.68
C ILE A 27 -10.45 -4.76 4.75
N VAL A 28 -11.26 -5.53 5.43
CA VAL A 28 -10.85 -6.70 6.20
C VAL A 28 -11.50 -7.93 5.60
N ALA A 29 -10.72 -8.99 5.49
CA ALA A 29 -11.19 -10.31 5.08
C ALA A 29 -10.90 -11.33 6.19
N ASP A 30 -11.88 -12.14 6.50
CA ASP A 30 -11.80 -13.24 7.46
C ASP A 30 -12.63 -14.45 6.96
N ALA A 31 -12.83 -15.46 7.80
CA ALA A 31 -13.61 -16.63 7.46
C ALA A 31 -15.08 -16.31 7.12
N SER A 32 -15.61 -15.17 7.55
CA SER A 32 -16.97 -14.72 7.26
C SER A 32 -17.10 -13.93 5.95
N GLY A 33 -15.97 -13.64 5.28
CA GLY A 33 -15.92 -12.92 4.02
C GLY A 33 -15.18 -11.59 4.11
N ARG A 34 -15.48 -10.69 3.17
CA ARG A 34 -14.84 -9.37 3.04
C ARG A 34 -15.79 -8.28 3.49
N LYS A 35 -15.27 -7.32 4.25
CA LYS A 35 -16.03 -6.16 4.73
C LYS A 35 -15.18 -4.89 4.60
N PRO A 36 -15.78 -3.73 4.29
CA PRO A 36 -15.07 -2.45 4.36
C PRO A 36 -14.54 -2.21 5.78
N LEU A 37 -13.31 -1.72 5.87
CA LEU A 37 -12.77 -1.25 7.13
C LEU A 37 -13.36 0.14 7.45
N VAL A 38 -14.07 0.24 8.55
CA VAL A 38 -14.74 1.47 8.97
C VAL A 38 -13.71 2.50 9.46
N GLY A 39 -13.88 3.75 9.06
CA GLY A 39 -13.05 4.87 9.50
C GLY A 39 -13.62 6.19 9.02
N ARG A 40 -13.26 7.28 9.71
CA ARG A 40 -13.72 8.62 9.35
C ARG A 40 -12.76 9.28 8.36
N PRO A 41 -13.27 10.06 7.39
CA PRO A 41 -12.43 10.90 6.53
C PRO A 41 -11.51 11.81 7.36
N GLY A 42 -10.26 11.95 6.95
CA GLY A 42 -9.26 12.78 7.60
C GLY A 42 -8.71 12.25 8.93
N ALA A 43 -9.18 11.09 9.41
CA ALA A 43 -8.78 10.56 10.71
C ALA A 43 -7.45 9.79 10.66
N ASP A 44 -6.68 9.90 11.73
CA ASP A 44 -5.67 8.95 12.18
C ASP A 44 -6.06 8.51 13.60
N PRO A 45 -6.32 7.23 13.85
CA PRO A 45 -6.16 6.07 12.96
C PRO A 45 -7.12 6.06 11.77
N ALA A 46 -6.64 5.51 10.65
CA ALA A 46 -7.37 5.48 9.38
C ALA A 46 -8.56 4.51 9.37
N GLY A 47 -8.59 3.58 10.31
CA GLY A 47 -9.69 2.62 10.42
C GLY A 47 -9.79 1.95 11.78
N MET A 48 -10.93 1.29 11.98
CA MET A 48 -11.25 0.50 13.17
C MET A 48 -11.61 -0.92 12.75
N LEU A 49 -10.91 -1.89 13.31
CA LEU A 49 -11.22 -3.32 13.15
C LEU A 49 -11.92 -3.83 14.40
N GLN A 50 -13.11 -4.36 14.23
CA GLN A 50 -13.80 -5.17 15.24
C GLN A 50 -13.53 -6.65 14.95
N VAL A 51 -12.82 -7.29 15.85
CA VAL A 51 -12.53 -8.72 15.77
C VAL A 51 -13.66 -9.46 16.49
N ALA A 52 -14.54 -10.07 15.72
CA ALA A 52 -15.73 -10.75 16.26
C ALA A 52 -15.55 -12.27 16.45
N SER A 53 -14.52 -12.84 15.81
CA SER A 53 -14.25 -14.28 15.85
C SER A 53 -12.77 -14.58 15.94
N PRO A 54 -12.38 -15.71 16.52
CA PRO A 54 -11.01 -16.20 16.45
C PRO A 54 -10.62 -16.50 14.99
N GLY A 55 -9.32 -16.36 14.69
CA GLY A 55 -8.77 -16.71 13.39
C GLY A 55 -7.90 -15.61 12.78
N VAL A 56 -7.67 -15.74 11.48
CA VAL A 56 -6.89 -14.78 10.71
C VAL A 56 -7.80 -13.74 10.10
N HIS A 57 -7.44 -12.50 10.28
CA HIS A 57 -8.04 -11.35 9.63
C HIS A 57 -6.98 -10.68 8.74
N VAL A 58 -7.27 -10.56 7.47
CA VAL A 58 -6.37 -9.89 6.51
C VAL A 58 -6.90 -8.49 6.26
N ILE A 59 -6.12 -7.48 6.65
CA ILE A 59 -6.42 -6.09 6.33
C ILE A 59 -5.75 -5.77 5.00
N GLY A 60 -6.52 -5.24 4.05
CA GLY A 60 -6.03 -4.84 2.75
C GLY A 60 -6.34 -3.40 2.45
N TYR A 61 -5.34 -2.70 1.95
CA TYR A 61 -5.46 -1.35 1.42
C TYR A 61 -5.00 -1.32 -0.02
N PHE A 62 -5.80 -0.70 -0.88
CA PHE A 62 -5.45 -0.39 -2.25
C PHE A 62 -5.86 1.05 -2.56
N SER A 63 -4.93 1.85 -3.09
CA SER A 63 -5.22 3.24 -3.42
C SER A 63 -5.71 3.43 -4.84
N ASN A 64 -6.47 4.49 -5.07
CA ASN A 64 -6.63 5.06 -6.39
C ASN A 64 -5.26 5.50 -6.93
N PRO A 65 -5.09 5.58 -8.28
CA PRO A 65 -3.88 6.10 -8.86
C PRO A 65 -3.58 7.52 -8.39
N SER A 66 -2.32 7.76 -8.08
CA SER A 66 -1.74 9.09 -7.83
C SER A 66 -0.73 9.40 -8.92
N GLN A 67 -0.53 10.69 -9.19
CA GLN A 67 0.43 11.16 -10.17
C GLN A 67 1.50 12.00 -9.49
N VAL A 68 2.73 11.81 -9.92
CA VAL A 68 3.86 12.67 -9.55
C VAL A 68 4.60 13.08 -10.82
N GLU A 69 5.10 14.31 -10.83
CA GLU A 69 6.01 14.82 -11.87
C GLU A 69 7.39 14.97 -11.24
N LEU A 70 8.39 14.41 -11.89
CA LEU A 70 9.77 14.43 -11.45
C LEU A 70 10.65 15.09 -12.52
N GLU A 71 11.48 16.01 -12.10
CA GLU A 71 12.56 16.54 -12.93
C GLU A 71 13.56 15.44 -13.31
N ALA A 72 14.22 15.60 -14.43
CA ALA A 72 15.11 14.59 -15.01
C ALA A 72 16.16 14.07 -14.03
N ASP A 73 16.80 14.98 -13.29
CA ASP A 73 17.88 14.63 -12.35
C ASP A 73 17.33 13.84 -11.14
N LYS A 74 16.21 14.28 -10.58
CA LYS A 74 15.54 13.59 -9.47
C LYS A 74 15.06 12.20 -9.89
N PHE A 75 14.55 12.07 -11.10
CA PHE A 75 14.14 10.78 -11.61
C PHE A 75 15.31 9.83 -11.86
N THR A 76 16.42 10.36 -12.35
CA THR A 76 17.66 9.58 -12.55
C THR A 76 18.22 9.09 -11.21
N GLU A 77 18.20 9.94 -10.18
CA GLU A 77 18.61 9.56 -8.83
C GLU A 77 17.69 8.47 -8.24
N TYR A 78 16.39 8.64 -8.36
CA TYR A 78 15.40 7.63 -7.97
C TYR A 78 15.67 6.28 -8.66
N LEU A 79 15.88 6.27 -9.98
CA LEU A 79 16.19 5.05 -10.72
C LEU A 79 17.46 4.34 -10.23
N LYS A 80 18.49 5.11 -9.83
CA LYS A 80 19.72 4.56 -9.23
C LYS A 80 19.45 3.92 -7.87
N GLN A 81 18.71 4.60 -7.01
CA GLN A 81 18.34 4.08 -5.69
C GLN A 81 17.55 2.78 -5.77
N GLU A 82 16.69 2.66 -6.78
CA GLU A 82 15.87 1.46 -7.02
C GLU A 82 16.61 0.37 -7.83
N GLY A 83 17.88 0.58 -8.21
CA GLY A 83 18.66 -0.37 -8.99
C GLY A 83 18.17 -0.55 -10.43
N LEU A 84 17.53 0.47 -11.00
CA LEU A 84 16.94 0.45 -12.34
C LEU A 84 17.89 1.04 -13.40
N ASP A 85 19.17 0.67 -13.35
CA ASP A 85 20.21 1.17 -14.28
C ASP A 85 19.90 0.89 -15.75
N HIS A 86 19.22 -0.21 -16.04
CA HIS A 86 18.77 -0.54 -17.39
C HIS A 86 17.78 0.49 -17.96
N VAL A 87 16.95 1.11 -17.12
CA VAL A 87 16.03 2.18 -17.51
C VAL A 87 16.81 3.46 -17.81
N ILE A 88 17.83 3.76 -17.00
CA ILE A 88 18.73 4.92 -17.25
C ILE A 88 19.39 4.75 -18.62
N ALA A 89 19.95 3.58 -18.91
CA ALA A 89 20.59 3.27 -20.19
C ALA A 89 19.61 3.36 -21.37
N ALA A 90 18.37 2.88 -21.20
CA ALA A 90 17.35 2.98 -22.23
C ALA A 90 16.98 4.45 -22.53
N ARG A 91 16.78 5.26 -21.49
CA ARG A 91 16.50 6.70 -21.64
C ARG A 91 17.64 7.45 -22.34
N ALA A 92 18.90 7.10 -22.05
CA ALA A 92 20.05 7.67 -22.73
C ALA A 92 20.04 7.35 -24.23
N ARG A 93 19.77 6.10 -24.61
CA ARG A 93 19.65 5.68 -26.01
C ARG A 93 18.54 6.40 -26.77
N GLU A 94 17.46 6.76 -26.06
CA GLU A 94 16.33 7.48 -26.64
C GLU A 94 16.47 9.02 -26.57
N ASN A 95 17.61 9.54 -26.13
CA ASN A 95 17.86 10.97 -25.91
C ASN A 95 16.87 11.63 -24.92
N LYS A 96 16.40 10.85 -23.94
CA LYS A 96 15.42 11.30 -22.92
C LYS A 96 16.04 11.56 -21.54
N SER A 97 17.37 11.51 -21.39
CA SER A 97 18.03 11.69 -20.10
C SER A 97 17.73 13.04 -19.44
N GLY A 98 17.60 14.10 -20.23
CA GLY A 98 17.24 15.45 -19.76
C GLY A 98 15.75 15.75 -19.68
N ALA A 99 14.88 14.79 -19.97
CA ALA A 99 13.44 14.99 -19.93
C ALA A 99 12.88 14.64 -18.56
N GLY A 100 12.03 15.48 -18.00
CA GLY A 100 11.21 15.15 -16.85
C GLY A 100 10.25 14.00 -17.14
N VAL A 101 9.66 13.41 -16.10
CA VAL A 101 8.72 12.31 -16.24
C VAL A 101 7.47 12.55 -15.43
N ARG A 102 6.40 11.93 -15.89
CA ARG A 102 5.15 11.80 -15.15
C ARG A 102 4.94 10.35 -14.82
N GLU A 103 4.84 10.05 -13.54
CA GLU A 103 4.61 8.71 -13.03
C GLU A 103 3.20 8.59 -12.45
N LEU A 104 2.51 7.52 -12.81
CA LEU A 104 1.27 7.11 -12.17
C LEU A 104 1.56 5.89 -11.30
N PHE A 105 1.14 5.93 -10.06
CA PHE A 105 1.34 4.84 -9.11
C PHE A 105 0.11 4.60 -8.24
N SER A 106 -0.05 3.38 -7.79
CA SER A 106 -1.00 2.99 -6.75
C SER A 106 -0.26 2.34 -5.60
N ARG A 107 -0.77 2.50 -4.38
CA ARG A 107 -0.21 1.86 -3.19
C ARG A 107 -1.05 0.68 -2.78
N CYS A 108 -0.39 -0.42 -2.48
CA CYS A 108 -1.01 -1.62 -1.94
C CYS A 108 -0.33 -1.98 -0.62
N ALA A 109 -1.12 -2.39 0.36
CA ALA A 109 -0.59 -2.91 1.62
C ALA A 109 -1.50 -4.01 2.15
N LYS A 110 -0.88 -5.02 2.74
CA LYS A 110 -1.58 -6.10 3.46
C LYS A 110 -0.99 -6.26 4.85
N SER A 111 -1.85 -6.52 5.82
CA SER A 111 -1.46 -6.85 7.19
C SER A 111 -2.31 -7.98 7.71
N LEU A 112 -1.67 -8.91 8.43
CA LEU A 112 -2.37 -10.01 9.08
C LEU A 112 -2.54 -9.72 10.56
N VAL A 113 -3.74 -10.01 11.05
CA VAL A 113 -4.08 -9.97 12.46
C VAL A 113 -4.58 -11.34 12.87
N LEU A 114 -3.94 -11.92 13.86
CA LEU A 114 -4.37 -13.16 14.47
C LEU A 114 -5.15 -12.85 15.74
N SER A 115 -6.31 -13.44 15.90
CA SER A 115 -7.11 -13.38 17.12
C SER A 115 -7.43 -14.79 17.64
N GLY A 116 -7.43 -14.95 18.98
CA GLY A 116 -7.65 -16.25 19.62
C GLY A 116 -6.41 -17.13 19.67
N GLU A 117 -6.60 -18.37 20.15
CA GLU A 117 -5.54 -19.37 20.24
C GLU A 117 -5.46 -20.19 18.95
N GLY A 118 -4.25 -20.53 18.53
CA GLY A 118 -3.97 -21.38 17.37
C GLY A 118 -3.07 -20.70 16.33
N VAL A 119 -2.24 -21.50 15.68
CA VAL A 119 -1.41 -21.06 14.55
C VAL A 119 -2.17 -21.31 13.26
N PRO A 120 -2.65 -20.30 12.55
CA PRO A 120 -3.32 -20.51 11.29
C PRO A 120 -2.34 -21.01 10.23
N LYS A 121 -2.79 -21.86 9.34
CA LYS A 121 -2.05 -22.18 8.12
C LYS A 121 -2.01 -20.91 7.26
N ALA A 122 -0.88 -20.22 7.30
CA ALA A 122 -0.66 -18.91 6.64
C ALA A 122 -0.94 -18.93 5.12
N ALA A 123 -0.88 -20.10 4.50
CA ALA A 123 -1.05 -20.24 3.05
C ALA A 123 -2.46 -19.89 2.50
N ALA A 124 -3.48 -19.88 3.34
CA ALA A 124 -4.85 -19.57 2.88
C ALA A 124 -5.15 -18.07 2.85
N ALA A 125 -4.44 -17.27 3.66
CA ALA A 125 -4.74 -15.84 3.83
C ALA A 125 -4.26 -14.99 2.63
N ASP A 126 -3.19 -15.39 1.95
CA ASP A 126 -2.59 -14.58 0.88
C ASP A 126 -3.43 -14.54 -0.40
N ARG A 127 -4.25 -15.56 -0.63
CA ARG A 127 -5.13 -15.63 -1.81
C ARG A 127 -6.44 -14.86 -1.67
N THR A 128 -6.72 -14.33 -0.48
CA THR A 128 -8.05 -13.80 -0.14
C THR A 128 -8.31 -12.41 -0.74
N LEU A 129 -7.30 -11.61 -1.02
CA LEU A 129 -7.50 -10.21 -1.41
C LEU A 129 -7.39 -9.94 -2.91
N GLY A 130 -6.65 -10.73 -3.66
CA GLY A 130 -6.60 -10.64 -5.14
C GLY A 130 -5.93 -9.37 -5.68
N PHE A 131 -5.09 -8.69 -4.87
CA PHE A 131 -4.24 -7.57 -5.31
C PHE A 131 -2.91 -7.58 -4.55
#